data_79030aa91b34bc82c738a8f4e86c0f87
#
_entry.id   79030aa91b34bc82c738a8f4e86c0f87
#
_cell.length_a   1.000
_cell.length_b   1.000
_cell.length_c   1.000
_cell.angle_alpha   90.00
_cell.angle_beta   90.00
_cell.angle_gamma   90.00
#
_symmetry.space_group_name_H-M   'P 1'
#
loop_
_entity.id
_entity.type
_entity.pdbx_description
1 polymer ?
#
loop_
_entity_poly.entity_id
_entity_poly.type
_entity_poly.pdbx_seq_one_letter_code
_entity_poly.pdbx_strand_id
1 'polypeptide(L)'
;TLVKNEYYWNGEVPYDNVEIDFLSEDNKALALQNGDINLVENVTSTSDLETLKKDDNFNVSIGQGVRCGFAYINEKGILGDDTLRQAVQMALDHKTMCEVTVGGLYTEGISVLPSSLAYGYDNLKNPYEFNTDKAKKLLDDAGYKDTDGDGIREMNGKNISLRYITYENRRLSDFAQAIQTQLKDLGIDVK
;
A
#
# COMPACT_ATOMS: atom_id res chain seq x y z
N THR A 1 -27.21 4.38 -15.87
CA THR A 1 -27.92 5.62 -15.50
C THR A 1 -28.87 5.36 -14.33
N LEU A 2 -28.86 6.23 -13.31
CA LEU A 2 -29.81 6.26 -12.22
C LEU A 2 -30.75 7.45 -12.42
N VAL A 3 -31.99 7.29 -12.00
CA VAL A 3 -33.01 8.35 -12.08
C VAL A 3 -33.47 8.76 -10.67
N LYS A 4 -33.95 9.98 -10.54
CA LYS A 4 -34.46 10.53 -9.30
C LYS A 4 -35.54 9.61 -8.70
N ASN A 5 -35.43 9.34 -7.40
CA ASN A 5 -36.47 8.63 -6.65
C ASN A 5 -37.39 9.65 -5.99
N GLU A 6 -38.64 9.72 -6.46
CA GLU A 6 -39.68 10.61 -5.92
C GLU A 6 -40.07 10.29 -4.48
N TYR A 7 -39.79 9.07 -4.01
CA TYR A 7 -40.11 8.60 -2.66
C TYR A 7 -38.89 8.58 -1.73
N TYR A 8 -37.80 9.36 -2.08
CA TYR A 8 -36.64 9.38 -1.22
C TYR A 8 -36.93 10.01 0.13
N TRP A 9 -36.68 9.26 1.21
CA TRP A 9 -37.03 9.58 2.58
C TRP A 9 -36.34 10.83 3.16
N ASN A 10 -35.20 11.23 2.64
CA ASN A 10 -34.37 12.32 3.15
C ASN A 10 -34.53 13.61 2.34
N GLY A 11 -35.68 13.86 1.78
CA GLY A 11 -36.02 15.10 1.08
C GLY A 11 -35.75 15.07 -0.42
N GLU A 12 -35.69 16.25 -1.02
CA GLU A 12 -35.58 16.38 -2.45
C GLU A 12 -34.12 16.13 -2.93
N VAL A 13 -33.96 15.33 -3.97
CA VAL A 13 -32.67 15.06 -4.62
C VAL A 13 -32.42 16.13 -5.69
N PRO A 14 -31.25 16.80 -5.71
CA PRO A 14 -30.99 17.93 -6.60
C PRO A 14 -30.75 17.56 -8.07
N TYR A 15 -30.57 16.25 -8.37
CA TYR A 15 -30.29 15.77 -9.73
C TYR A 15 -31.39 14.86 -10.21
N ASP A 16 -31.84 15.02 -11.46
CA ASP A 16 -32.84 14.16 -12.07
C ASP A 16 -32.23 12.83 -12.55
N ASN A 17 -30.99 12.86 -13.04
CA ASN A 17 -30.27 11.71 -13.53
C ASN A 17 -28.83 11.71 -13.03
N VAL A 18 -28.28 10.52 -12.77
CA VAL A 18 -26.86 10.28 -12.52
C VAL A 18 -26.40 9.18 -13.47
N GLU A 19 -25.39 9.48 -14.26
CA GLU A 19 -24.72 8.50 -15.10
C GLU A 19 -23.42 8.03 -14.42
N ILE A 20 -23.19 6.74 -14.40
CA ILE A 20 -21.99 6.15 -13.82
C ILE A 20 -21.20 5.50 -14.95
N ASP A 21 -20.02 6.06 -15.22
CA ASP A 21 -19.09 5.60 -16.23
C ASP A 21 -17.95 4.82 -15.58
N PHE A 22 -17.58 3.70 -16.18
CA PHE A 22 -16.48 2.86 -15.73
C PHE A 22 -15.24 3.18 -16.56
N LEU A 23 -14.35 3.97 -15.98
CA LEU A 23 -13.10 4.40 -16.62
C LEU A 23 -11.90 3.70 -16.00
N SER A 24 -10.83 3.53 -16.79
CA SER A 24 -9.53 3.13 -16.24
C SER A 24 -8.94 4.24 -15.38
N GLU A 25 -8.07 3.90 -14.44
CA GLU A 25 -7.42 4.88 -13.53
C GLU A 25 -6.73 6.01 -14.32
N ASP A 26 -6.06 5.69 -15.41
CA ASP A 26 -5.31 6.65 -16.24
C ASP A 26 -6.19 7.66 -16.97
N ASN A 27 -7.47 7.35 -17.18
CA ASN A 27 -8.39 8.21 -17.93
C ASN A 27 -9.30 9.08 -17.05
N LYS A 28 -9.38 8.82 -15.76
CA LYS A 28 -10.32 9.52 -14.85
C LYS A 28 -10.08 11.02 -14.76
N ALA A 29 -8.84 11.41 -14.49
CA ALA A 29 -8.50 12.82 -14.32
C ALA A 29 -8.67 13.61 -15.63
N LEU A 30 -8.29 13.01 -16.76
CA LEU A 30 -8.44 13.62 -18.07
C LEU A 30 -9.91 13.81 -18.43
N ALA A 31 -10.75 12.80 -18.19
CA ALA A 31 -12.20 12.90 -18.47
C ALA A 31 -12.87 14.00 -17.63
N LEU A 32 -12.44 14.17 -16.36
CA LEU A 32 -12.89 15.26 -15.51
C LEU A 32 -12.44 16.62 -16.05
N GLN A 33 -11.18 16.76 -16.46
CA GLN A 33 -10.62 18.00 -17.01
C GLN A 33 -11.28 18.40 -18.34
N ASN A 34 -11.63 17.43 -19.16
CA ASN A 34 -12.35 17.66 -20.41
C ASN A 34 -13.83 18.01 -20.22
N GLY A 35 -14.39 17.80 -19.03
CA GLY A 35 -15.82 17.97 -18.76
C GLY A 35 -16.69 16.79 -19.22
N ASP A 36 -16.08 15.65 -19.59
CA ASP A 36 -16.79 14.43 -19.98
C ASP A 36 -17.54 13.84 -18.77
N ILE A 37 -17.00 14.03 -17.57
CA ILE A 37 -17.60 13.68 -16.29
C ILE A 37 -17.53 14.86 -15.31
N ASN A 38 -18.42 14.86 -14.31
CA ASN A 38 -18.52 15.94 -13.32
C ASN A 38 -17.96 15.60 -11.95
N LEU A 39 -17.80 14.31 -11.66
CA LEU A 39 -17.29 13.78 -10.41
C LEU A 39 -16.40 12.57 -10.68
N VAL A 40 -15.29 12.48 -9.99
CA VAL A 40 -14.43 11.29 -10.00
C VAL A 40 -14.12 10.86 -8.58
N GLU A 41 -14.12 9.58 -8.35
CA GLU A 41 -13.74 8.96 -7.07
C GLU A 41 -12.45 8.16 -7.22
N ASN A 42 -11.60 8.19 -6.18
CA ASN A 42 -10.36 7.42 -6.10
C ASN A 42 -9.33 7.76 -7.19
N VAL A 43 -8.95 9.02 -7.32
CA VAL A 43 -7.78 9.40 -8.13
C VAL A 43 -6.51 8.98 -7.39
N THR A 44 -5.76 8.02 -7.93
CA THR A 44 -4.55 7.46 -7.30
C THR A 44 -3.25 8.04 -7.86
N SER A 45 -3.31 8.74 -8.99
CA SER A 45 -2.17 9.45 -9.57
C SER A 45 -1.89 10.73 -8.78
N THR A 46 -0.70 10.82 -8.19
CA THR A 46 -0.27 12.01 -7.43
C THR A 46 -0.11 13.23 -8.32
N SER A 47 0.39 13.06 -9.55
CA SER A 47 0.52 14.14 -10.54
C SER A 47 -0.84 14.74 -10.94
N ASP A 48 -1.84 13.88 -11.14
CA ASP A 48 -3.18 14.33 -11.52
C ASP A 48 -3.85 15.04 -10.35
N LEU A 49 -3.70 14.52 -9.13
CA LEU A 49 -4.20 15.19 -7.93
C LEU A 49 -3.58 16.57 -7.73
N GLU A 50 -2.27 16.70 -7.92
CA GLU A 50 -1.59 18.00 -7.84
C GLU A 50 -2.03 18.98 -8.93
N THR A 51 -2.33 18.47 -10.12
CA THR A 51 -2.88 19.27 -11.21
C THR A 51 -4.28 19.74 -10.89
N LEU A 52 -5.17 18.86 -10.44
CA LEU A 52 -6.54 19.20 -10.08
C LEU A 52 -6.61 20.16 -8.87
N LYS A 53 -5.72 20.00 -7.87
CA LYS A 53 -5.65 20.91 -6.71
C LYS A 53 -5.25 22.34 -7.06
N LYS A 54 -4.49 22.53 -8.14
CA LYS A 54 -4.01 23.85 -8.59
C LYS A 54 -5.00 24.58 -9.48
N ASP A 55 -6.04 23.92 -9.94
CA ASP A 55 -7.06 24.49 -10.82
C ASP A 55 -8.32 24.81 -10.00
N ASP A 56 -8.64 26.10 -9.89
CA ASP A 56 -9.78 26.61 -9.13
C ASP A 56 -11.16 26.13 -9.66
N ASN A 57 -11.19 25.52 -10.85
CA ASN A 57 -12.41 24.93 -11.39
C ASN A 57 -12.76 23.59 -10.74
N PHE A 58 -11.83 22.97 -9.99
CA PHE A 58 -12.04 21.68 -9.35
C PHE A 58 -12.04 21.77 -7.82
N ASN A 59 -12.94 21.05 -7.21
CA ASN A 59 -12.96 20.86 -5.76
C ASN A 59 -12.38 19.48 -5.43
N VAL A 60 -11.20 19.42 -4.81
CA VAL A 60 -10.52 18.19 -4.44
C VAL A 60 -10.68 17.94 -2.93
N SER A 61 -11.40 16.87 -2.57
CA SER A 61 -11.56 16.43 -1.18
C SER A 61 -10.74 15.18 -0.94
N ILE A 62 -9.87 15.20 0.07
CA ILE A 62 -9.07 14.06 0.50
C ILE A 62 -9.43 13.75 1.95
N GLY A 63 -9.95 12.56 2.18
CA GLY A 63 -10.31 12.08 3.51
C GLY A 63 -9.60 10.78 3.85
N GLN A 64 -9.43 10.50 5.15
CA GLN A 64 -8.92 9.21 5.59
C GLN A 64 -9.97 8.11 5.36
N GLY A 65 -9.57 7.09 4.63
CA GLY A 65 -10.38 5.90 4.40
C GLY A 65 -10.30 4.91 5.56
N VAL A 66 -11.16 3.89 5.49
CA VAL A 66 -11.18 2.77 6.44
C VAL A 66 -10.54 1.50 5.88
N ARG A 67 -9.77 1.63 4.81
CA ARG A 67 -9.13 0.49 4.16
C ARG A 67 -7.70 0.36 4.60
N CYS A 68 -7.30 -0.87 4.95
CA CYS A 68 -5.94 -1.23 5.29
C CYS A 68 -5.40 -2.24 4.27
N GLY A 69 -4.22 -1.97 3.73
CA GLY A 69 -3.48 -2.91 2.87
C GLY A 69 -2.44 -3.65 3.72
N PHE A 70 -2.33 -4.95 3.54
CA PHE A 70 -1.34 -5.77 4.24
C PHE A 70 -0.97 -7.01 3.41
N ALA A 71 0.21 -7.57 3.67
CA ALA A 71 0.66 -8.81 3.08
C ALA A 71 0.33 -10.00 4.01
N TYR A 72 -0.29 -11.03 3.45
CA TYR A 72 -0.44 -12.31 4.14
C TYR A 72 0.86 -13.11 4.10
N ILE A 73 1.29 -13.60 5.23
CA ILE A 73 2.49 -14.44 5.34
C ILE A 73 2.09 -15.92 5.39
N ASN A 74 2.70 -16.72 4.52
CA ASN A 74 2.55 -18.17 4.57
C ASN A 74 3.54 -18.78 5.57
N GLU A 75 3.10 -19.03 6.79
CA GLU A 75 3.91 -19.63 7.86
C GLU A 75 4.21 -21.12 7.67
N LYS A 76 3.58 -21.79 6.69
CA LYS A 76 3.93 -23.17 6.34
C LYS A 76 5.17 -23.25 5.43
N GLY A 77 5.64 -22.13 4.93
CA GLY A 77 6.86 -21.99 4.12
C GLY A 77 8.06 -21.56 4.96
N ILE A 78 9.03 -20.97 4.29
CA ILE A 78 10.28 -20.46 4.90
C ILE A 78 10.00 -19.39 5.97
N LEU A 79 8.93 -18.60 5.80
CA LEU A 79 8.46 -17.61 6.78
C LEU A 79 7.76 -18.24 8.00
N GLY A 80 7.75 -19.56 8.14
CA GLY A 80 7.47 -20.24 9.40
C GLY A 80 8.55 -20.00 10.46
N ASP A 81 9.74 -19.61 10.04
CA ASP A 81 10.82 -19.19 10.95
C ASP A 81 10.54 -17.80 11.54
N ASP A 82 10.47 -17.71 12.87
CA ASP A 82 10.13 -16.46 13.58
C ASP A 82 11.20 -15.40 13.40
N THR A 83 12.47 -15.78 13.37
CA THR A 83 13.60 -14.87 13.21
C THR A 83 13.59 -14.22 11.86
N LEU A 84 13.34 -15.00 10.80
CA LEU A 84 13.23 -14.49 9.44
C LEU A 84 12.03 -13.54 9.29
N ARG A 85 10.86 -13.90 9.87
CA ARG A 85 9.69 -13.02 9.84
C ARG A 85 9.93 -11.68 10.52
N GLN A 86 10.57 -11.70 11.71
CA GLN A 86 10.89 -10.46 12.43
C GLN A 86 11.89 -9.60 11.66
N ALA A 87 12.92 -10.22 11.06
CA ALA A 87 13.89 -9.49 10.25
C ALA A 87 13.25 -8.85 9.01
N VAL A 88 12.37 -9.58 8.31
CA VAL A 88 11.60 -9.04 7.18
C VAL A 88 10.76 -7.83 7.61
N GLN A 89 10.05 -7.90 8.73
CA GLN A 89 9.25 -6.80 9.25
C GLN A 89 10.10 -5.56 9.55
N MET A 90 11.25 -5.74 10.21
CA MET A 90 12.14 -4.64 10.57
C MET A 90 12.90 -4.04 9.38
N ALA A 91 13.00 -4.76 8.27
CA ALA A 91 13.69 -4.28 7.06
C ALA A 91 12.80 -3.45 6.14
N LEU A 92 11.49 -3.40 6.36
CA LEU A 92 10.53 -2.69 5.51
C LEU A 92 10.22 -1.31 6.08
N ASP A 93 10.65 -0.27 5.38
CA ASP A 93 10.32 1.13 5.68
C ASP A 93 8.95 1.48 5.11
N HIS A 94 7.90 1.13 5.85
CA HIS A 94 6.51 1.36 5.45
C HIS A 94 6.22 2.85 5.23
N LYS A 95 6.81 3.73 6.05
CA LYS A 95 6.61 5.18 5.93
C LYS A 95 7.16 5.70 4.61
N THR A 96 8.44 5.44 4.33
CA THR A 96 9.05 5.86 3.05
C THR A 96 8.37 5.21 1.85
N MET A 97 7.93 3.95 1.94
CA MET A 97 7.15 3.33 0.88
C MET A 97 5.84 4.08 0.61
N CYS A 98 5.10 4.50 1.62
CA CYS A 98 3.89 5.30 1.44
C CYS A 98 4.19 6.69 0.86
N GLU A 99 5.26 7.34 1.30
CA GLU A 99 5.66 8.66 0.80
C GLU A 99 6.10 8.62 -0.68
N VAL A 100 6.93 7.65 -1.04
CA VAL A 100 7.52 7.56 -2.39
C VAL A 100 6.54 6.97 -3.40
N THR A 101 5.83 5.91 -3.03
CA THR A 101 4.99 5.15 -3.97
C THR A 101 3.69 5.87 -4.31
N VAL A 102 3.09 6.53 -3.32
CA VAL A 102 1.76 7.18 -3.47
C VAL A 102 1.74 8.63 -2.98
N GLY A 103 2.90 9.28 -2.88
CA GLY A 103 3.01 10.71 -2.51
C GLY A 103 2.36 11.05 -1.18
N GLY A 104 2.39 10.13 -0.21
CA GLY A 104 1.80 10.34 1.11
C GLY A 104 0.27 10.23 1.17
N LEU A 105 -0.39 9.76 0.12
CA LEU A 105 -1.84 9.48 0.13
C LEU A 105 -2.21 8.33 1.07
N TYR A 106 -1.26 7.43 1.32
CA TYR A 106 -1.41 6.36 2.30
C TYR A 106 -0.50 6.63 3.49
N THR A 107 -0.93 6.17 4.64
CA THR A 107 -0.14 6.23 5.88
C THR A 107 0.29 4.83 6.29
N GLU A 108 1.45 4.74 6.92
CA GLU A 108 1.89 3.45 7.47
C GLU A 108 0.88 2.90 8.49
N GLY A 109 0.67 1.59 8.46
CA GLY A 109 -0.19 0.88 9.40
C GLY A 109 0.62 0.00 10.33
N ILE A 110 0.24 -0.05 11.61
CA ILE A 110 0.80 -0.97 12.61
C ILE A 110 -0.19 -2.06 13.01
N SER A 111 -1.34 -2.10 12.37
CA SER A 111 -2.42 -3.04 12.63
C SER A 111 -3.20 -3.30 11.36
N VAL A 112 -3.96 -4.40 11.33
CA VAL A 112 -4.95 -4.70 10.30
C VAL A 112 -6.17 -3.76 10.37
N LEU A 113 -6.34 -3.04 11.48
CA LEU A 113 -7.36 -2.01 11.63
C LEU A 113 -6.76 -0.65 11.26
N PRO A 114 -7.45 0.17 10.46
CA PRO A 114 -6.97 1.49 10.10
C PRO A 114 -7.05 2.47 11.29
N SER A 115 -6.11 3.43 11.30
CA SER A 115 -6.03 4.46 12.34
C SER A 115 -7.26 5.39 12.41
N SER A 116 -8.02 5.46 11.31
CA SER A 116 -9.27 6.25 11.23
C SER A 116 -10.43 5.67 12.05
N LEU A 117 -10.31 4.43 12.55
CA LEU A 117 -11.32 3.79 13.36
C LEU A 117 -10.98 3.93 14.85
N ALA A 118 -11.95 4.39 15.65
CA ALA A 118 -11.78 4.65 17.09
C ALA A 118 -11.82 3.37 17.94
N TYR A 119 -11.02 2.37 17.60
CA TYR A 119 -10.94 1.07 18.30
C TYR A 119 -9.66 0.90 19.13
N GLY A 120 -9.09 2.00 19.63
CA GLY A 120 -7.90 1.96 20.47
C GLY A 120 -6.60 1.83 19.69
N TYR A 121 -6.58 2.23 18.42
CA TYR A 121 -5.38 2.22 17.57
C TYR A 121 -4.22 2.98 18.23
N ASP A 122 -4.48 4.11 18.87
CA ASP A 122 -3.47 4.96 19.52
C ASP A 122 -2.77 4.27 20.71
N ASN A 123 -3.33 3.18 21.21
CA ASN A 123 -2.72 2.36 22.27
C ASN A 123 -1.81 1.26 21.73
N LEU A 124 -1.80 1.06 20.41
CA LEU A 124 -0.95 0.05 19.79
C LEU A 124 0.50 0.53 19.71
N LYS A 125 1.40 -0.43 19.85
CA LYS A 125 2.84 -0.20 19.64
C LYS A 125 3.30 -1.08 18.49
N ASN A 126 4.11 -0.54 17.60
CA ASN A 126 4.77 -1.35 16.60
C ASN A 126 5.91 -2.14 17.27
N PRO A 127 5.82 -3.47 17.37
CA PRO A 127 6.88 -4.27 17.98
C PRO A 127 8.10 -4.42 17.07
N TYR A 128 7.97 -4.07 15.78
CA TYR A 128 8.98 -4.25 14.74
C TYR A 128 9.20 -2.92 14.01
N GLU A 129 9.69 -1.91 14.72
CA GLU A 129 10.07 -0.63 14.11
C GLU A 129 11.13 -0.85 13.02
N PHE A 130 11.05 -0.06 11.95
CA PHE A 130 12.02 -0.11 10.86
C PHE A 130 13.45 0.08 11.38
N ASN A 131 14.28 -0.92 11.15
CA ASN A 131 15.70 -0.91 11.53
C ASN A 131 16.45 -2.01 10.76
N THR A 132 17.02 -1.64 9.63
CA THR A 132 17.74 -2.58 8.76
C THR A 132 18.96 -3.19 9.44
N ASP A 133 19.70 -2.41 10.25
CA ASP A 133 20.90 -2.93 10.93
C ASP A 133 20.53 -3.98 11.97
N LYS A 134 19.45 -3.74 12.70
CA LYS A 134 18.92 -4.72 13.66
C LYS A 134 18.41 -5.98 12.95
N ALA A 135 17.75 -5.82 11.80
CA ALA A 135 17.30 -6.93 10.98
C ALA A 135 18.47 -7.77 10.48
N LYS A 136 19.53 -7.14 9.94
CA LYS A 136 20.76 -7.82 9.50
C LYS A 136 21.43 -8.58 10.65
N LYS A 137 21.58 -7.92 11.79
CA LYS A 137 22.17 -8.53 12.97
C LYS A 137 21.36 -9.75 13.45
N LEU A 138 20.03 -9.68 13.44
CA LEU A 138 19.16 -10.77 13.83
C LEU A 138 19.38 -12.00 12.92
N LEU A 139 19.52 -11.80 11.61
CA LEU A 139 19.81 -12.89 10.67
C LEU A 139 21.24 -13.44 10.85
N ASP A 140 22.23 -12.56 11.10
CA ASP A 140 23.62 -12.98 11.35
C ASP A 140 23.73 -13.83 12.62
N ASP A 141 23.06 -13.42 13.71
CA ASP A 141 23.04 -14.15 14.99
C ASP A 141 22.36 -15.51 14.85
N ALA A 142 21.36 -15.63 13.96
CA ALA A 142 20.70 -16.89 13.62
C ALA A 142 21.51 -17.79 12.66
N GLY A 143 22.64 -17.29 12.15
CA GLY A 143 23.49 -18.02 11.20
C GLY A 143 23.02 -17.96 9.75
N TYR A 144 22.08 -17.08 9.41
CA TYR A 144 21.63 -16.86 8.03
C TYR A 144 22.57 -15.88 7.35
N LYS A 145 23.59 -16.39 6.68
CA LYS A 145 24.67 -15.62 6.06
C LYS A 145 24.76 -15.96 4.59
N ASP A 146 25.24 -15.02 3.81
CA ASP A 146 25.69 -15.25 2.44
C ASP A 146 27.05 -15.99 2.52
N THR A 147 27.07 -17.27 2.17
CA THR A 147 28.26 -18.11 2.30
C THR A 147 28.97 -18.36 0.98
N ASP A 148 28.30 -18.14 -0.15
CA ASP A 148 28.87 -18.31 -1.50
C ASP A 148 29.18 -16.97 -2.20
N GLY A 149 28.75 -15.83 -1.63
CA GLY A 149 29.06 -14.49 -2.12
C GLY A 149 28.15 -14.02 -3.26
N ASP A 150 26.98 -14.63 -3.43
CA ASP A 150 26.01 -14.23 -4.46
C ASP A 150 25.13 -13.04 -4.05
N GLY A 151 25.26 -12.57 -2.81
CA GLY A 151 24.51 -11.46 -2.23
C GLY A 151 23.20 -11.88 -1.57
N ILE A 152 22.89 -13.18 -1.55
CA ILE A 152 21.68 -13.72 -0.92
C ILE A 152 22.11 -14.59 0.28
N ARG A 153 21.42 -14.42 1.39
CA ARG A 153 21.62 -15.22 2.60
C ARG A 153 21.06 -16.61 2.44
N GLU A 154 21.71 -17.58 3.04
CA GLU A 154 21.21 -18.95 3.07
C GLU A 154 20.59 -19.30 4.42
N MET A 155 19.60 -20.18 4.34
CA MET A 155 18.97 -20.87 5.45
C MET A 155 18.99 -22.38 5.16
N ASN A 156 19.61 -23.16 6.02
CA ASN A 156 19.79 -24.60 5.81
C ASN A 156 20.49 -24.97 4.48
N GLY A 157 21.50 -24.17 4.07
CA GLY A 157 22.28 -24.36 2.85
C GLY A 157 21.52 -24.05 1.55
N LYS A 158 20.47 -23.23 1.62
CA LYS A 158 19.71 -22.76 0.45
C LYS A 158 19.46 -21.28 0.56
N ASN A 159 19.55 -20.59 -0.57
CA ASN A 159 19.22 -19.17 -0.65
C ASN A 159 17.84 -18.87 -0.12
N ILE A 160 17.73 -17.82 0.68
CA ILE A 160 16.45 -17.31 1.18
C ILE A 160 15.75 -16.62 0.02
N SER A 161 14.75 -17.28 -0.55
CA SER A 161 13.94 -16.76 -1.65
C SER A 161 12.46 -16.78 -1.28
N LEU A 162 11.82 -15.64 -1.42
CA LEU A 162 10.40 -15.45 -1.16
C LEU A 162 9.65 -15.26 -2.47
N ARG A 163 8.45 -15.79 -2.54
CA ARG A 163 7.51 -15.49 -3.63
C ARG A 163 6.46 -14.51 -3.13
N TYR A 164 6.45 -13.32 -3.70
CA TYR A 164 5.45 -12.30 -3.43
C TYR A 164 4.40 -12.30 -4.54
N ILE A 165 3.13 -12.43 -4.18
CA ILE A 165 2.01 -12.43 -5.14
C ILE A 165 1.21 -11.15 -4.92
N THR A 166 1.01 -10.39 -5.98
CA THR A 166 0.23 -9.17 -5.99
C THR A 166 -0.61 -9.08 -7.26
N TYR A 167 -1.37 -8.01 -7.43
CA TYR A 167 -2.18 -7.73 -8.61
C TYR A 167 -2.10 -6.24 -8.95
N GLU A 168 -2.35 -5.94 -10.21
CA GLU A 168 -2.31 -4.57 -10.74
C GLU A 168 -3.54 -3.78 -10.30
N ASN A 169 -3.47 -3.16 -9.14
CA ASN A 169 -4.46 -2.21 -8.68
C ASN A 169 -3.83 -1.37 -7.54
N ARG A 170 -4.23 -0.10 -7.41
CA ARG A 170 -3.88 0.78 -6.28
C ARG A 170 -2.39 0.88 -6.00
N ARG A 171 -1.59 0.86 -7.03
CA ARG A 171 -0.13 0.92 -6.95
C ARG A 171 0.51 -0.24 -6.17
N LEU A 172 -0.19 -1.38 -6.04
CA LEU A 172 0.35 -2.55 -5.32
C LEU A 172 1.58 -3.15 -5.98
N SER A 173 1.71 -3.04 -7.31
CA SER A 173 2.93 -3.42 -8.04
C SER A 173 4.13 -2.57 -7.64
N ASP A 174 3.93 -1.26 -7.40
CA ASP A 174 5.01 -0.37 -6.99
C ASP A 174 5.44 -0.67 -5.55
N PHE A 175 4.49 -0.96 -4.65
CA PHE A 175 4.80 -1.48 -3.31
C PHE A 175 5.57 -2.80 -3.37
N ALA A 176 5.22 -3.70 -4.28
CA ALA A 176 5.94 -4.96 -4.46
C ALA A 176 7.39 -4.74 -4.88
N GLN A 177 7.65 -3.79 -5.79
CA GLN A 177 9.01 -3.41 -6.20
C GLN A 177 9.82 -2.79 -5.05
N ALA A 178 9.18 -1.94 -4.23
CA ALA A 178 9.81 -1.37 -3.05
C ALA A 178 10.19 -2.46 -2.03
N ILE A 179 9.29 -3.40 -1.76
CA ILE A 179 9.54 -4.57 -0.90
C ILE A 179 10.69 -5.41 -1.44
N GLN A 180 10.67 -5.71 -2.74
CA GLN A 180 11.74 -6.47 -3.40
C GLN A 180 13.09 -5.79 -3.22
N THR A 181 13.16 -4.47 -3.42
CA THR A 181 14.39 -3.68 -3.28
C THR A 181 14.91 -3.70 -1.84
N GLN A 182 14.05 -3.42 -0.87
CA GLN A 182 14.45 -3.36 0.55
C GLN A 182 14.85 -4.73 1.09
N LEU A 183 14.17 -5.80 0.70
CA LEU A 183 14.55 -7.15 1.11
C LEU A 183 15.81 -7.66 0.40
N LYS A 184 16.09 -7.21 -0.81
CA LYS A 184 17.38 -7.48 -1.45
C LYS A 184 18.55 -6.87 -0.68
N ASP A 185 18.39 -5.66 -0.12
CA ASP A 185 19.41 -5.02 0.73
C ASP A 185 19.62 -5.78 2.05
N LEU A 186 18.66 -6.56 2.47
CA LEU A 186 18.76 -7.49 3.59
C LEU A 186 19.45 -8.82 3.21
N GLY A 187 19.64 -9.09 1.93
CA GLY A 187 20.16 -10.35 1.39
C GLY A 187 19.08 -11.41 1.19
N ILE A 188 17.85 -10.99 0.88
CA ILE A 188 16.71 -11.89 0.61
C ILE A 188 16.25 -11.68 -0.83
N ASP A 189 16.17 -12.77 -1.60
CA ASP A 189 15.61 -12.76 -2.95
C ASP A 189 14.08 -12.77 -2.89
N VAL A 190 13.44 -11.90 -3.70
CA VAL A 190 11.97 -11.81 -3.80
C VAL A 190 11.55 -11.90 -5.26
N LYS A 191 10.71 -12.88 -5.58
CA LYS A 191 10.17 -13.17 -6.93
C LYS A 191 8.69 -12.88 -6.99
#